data_7aba456b7eb99c1e28467186bb997eb2
#
_entry.id   7aba456b7eb99c1e28467186bb997eb2
#
_cell.length_a   1.000
_cell.length_b   1.000
_cell.length_c   1.000
_cell.angle_alpha   90.00
_cell.angle_beta   90.00
_cell.angle_gamma   90.00
#
_symmetry.space_group_name_H-M   'P 1'
#
loop_
_entity.id
_entity.type
_entity.pdbx_description
1 polymer ?
#
loop_
_entity_poly.entity_id
_entity_poly.type
_entity_poly.pdbx_seq_one_letter_code
_entity_poly.pdbx_strand_id
1 'polypeptide(L)'
;MKPRALAHVPAAAPRRRWLAAAGAGLLAQAFAPGVRALSGWADAAAAGPGALTPEQSGVFRAWFVRIVNEQLRQGPTPRWTHRDCAGLVRFAAAEALRPHDARWLRANGMRDAESARQLPPELDLTPAQRTLAQRWTRIDGSTGAYASALALIQQNSRFIAKDVNQALPGDLLFFDQGDDQHLMIWMDRYIAYHTGTVTRTDAGLRAVPVSELMQWKDSRWQPQGGNPNFIGVFRLAFLTR
;
A
#
# COMPACT_ATOMS: atom_id res chain seq x y z
N MET A 1 -15.33 4.60 34.99
CA MET A 1 -15.45 4.12 33.57
C MET A 1 -14.73 2.78 33.48
N LYS A 2 -15.47 1.70 33.18
CA LYS A 2 -14.91 0.33 33.06
C LYS A 2 -14.41 0.09 31.63
N PRO A 3 -13.25 -0.54 31.42
CA PRO A 3 -12.79 -0.89 30.07
C PRO A 3 -13.64 -2.02 29.49
N ARG A 4 -14.08 -1.83 28.26
CA ARG A 4 -14.90 -2.79 27.52
C ARG A 4 -13.98 -3.90 26.97
N ALA A 5 -14.34 -5.14 27.28
CA ALA A 5 -13.64 -6.35 26.87
C ALA A 5 -13.61 -6.50 25.34
N LEU A 6 -12.44 -6.91 24.84
CA LEU A 6 -12.19 -7.32 23.46
C LEU A 6 -12.94 -8.63 23.18
N ALA A 7 -13.66 -8.68 22.06
CA ALA A 7 -14.38 -9.83 21.60
C ALA A 7 -13.45 -11.02 21.31
N HIS A 8 -13.86 -12.17 21.76
CA HIS A 8 -13.20 -13.47 21.62
C HIS A 8 -13.20 -13.90 20.15
N VAL A 9 -12.01 -14.18 19.60
CA VAL A 9 -11.83 -14.80 18.30
C VAL A 9 -11.81 -16.34 18.49
N PRO A 10 -12.60 -17.12 17.77
CA PRO A 10 -12.61 -18.58 17.93
C PRO A 10 -11.35 -19.22 17.39
N ALA A 11 -10.94 -20.31 18.04
CA ALA A 11 -9.72 -21.06 17.80
C ALA A 11 -9.73 -21.80 16.43
N ALA A 12 -8.54 -21.86 15.83
CA ALA A 12 -8.27 -22.49 14.55
C ALA A 12 -8.53 -24.01 14.52
N ALA A 13 -9.07 -24.51 13.40
CA ALA A 13 -9.27 -25.90 13.09
C ALA A 13 -7.96 -26.62 12.68
N PRO A 14 -7.86 -27.97 12.78
CA PRO A 14 -6.57 -28.67 12.77
C PRO A 14 -5.97 -28.88 11.38
N ARG A 15 -4.65 -28.81 11.33
CA ARG A 15 -3.78 -29.05 10.17
C ARG A 15 -3.95 -30.48 9.61
N ARG A 16 -4.27 -30.60 8.34
CA ARG A 16 -4.16 -31.88 7.59
C ARG A 16 -2.70 -32.18 7.30
N ARG A 17 -2.23 -33.33 7.82
CA ARG A 17 -0.93 -33.92 7.52
C ARG A 17 -0.94 -34.51 6.10
N TRP A 18 0.04 -34.10 5.28
CA TRP A 18 0.35 -34.83 4.03
C TRP A 18 1.47 -35.83 4.31
N LEU A 19 1.20 -37.05 3.99
CA LEU A 19 2.14 -38.17 4.09
C LEU A 19 3.19 -38.08 2.97
N ALA A 20 4.47 -38.16 3.36
CA ALA A 20 5.58 -38.31 2.44
C ALA A 20 5.68 -39.75 1.96
N ALA A 21 5.73 -39.97 0.65
CA ALA A 21 6.15 -41.22 0.06
C ALA A 21 7.64 -41.14 -0.31
N ALA A 22 8.44 -42.03 0.25
CA ALA A 22 9.86 -42.15 -0.03
C ALA A 22 10.07 -42.96 -1.33
N GLY A 23 10.87 -42.41 -2.24
CA GLY A 23 11.42 -43.15 -3.40
C GLY A 23 12.92 -42.85 -3.48
N ALA A 24 13.74 -43.87 -3.23
CA ALA A 24 15.19 -43.79 -3.33
C ALA A 24 15.65 -43.88 -4.80
N GLY A 25 16.56 -43.00 -5.19
CA GLY A 25 17.29 -43.05 -6.47
C GLY A 25 18.56 -42.28 -6.36
N LEU A 26 19.68 -42.98 -6.14
CA LEU A 26 21.06 -42.44 -6.15
C LEU A 26 21.46 -42.08 -7.58
N LEU A 27 21.81 -40.81 -7.82
CA LEU A 27 22.82 -40.42 -8.82
C LEU A 27 23.53 -39.17 -8.33
N ALA A 28 24.75 -39.35 -7.90
CA ALA A 28 25.66 -38.27 -7.54
C ALA A 28 26.13 -37.54 -8.82
N GLN A 29 25.77 -36.26 -8.95
CA GLN A 29 26.49 -35.35 -9.80
C GLN A 29 26.78 -34.10 -8.98
N ALA A 30 28.06 -33.84 -8.80
CA ALA A 30 28.59 -32.65 -8.14
C ALA A 30 28.26 -31.41 -8.99
N PHE A 31 27.32 -30.61 -8.55
CA PHE A 31 27.14 -29.24 -9.01
C PHE A 31 27.46 -28.31 -7.85
N ALA A 32 28.52 -27.53 -8.03
CA ALA A 32 28.80 -26.41 -7.18
C ALA A 32 27.56 -25.51 -7.09
N PRO A 33 27.16 -25.05 -5.89
CA PRO A 33 26.09 -24.08 -5.77
C PRO A 33 26.63 -22.72 -6.27
N GLY A 34 26.38 -22.45 -7.53
CA GLY A 34 26.45 -21.08 -8.01
C GLY A 34 25.37 -20.29 -7.27
N VAL A 35 25.79 -19.49 -6.31
CA VAL A 35 24.99 -18.42 -5.73
C VAL A 35 24.66 -17.49 -6.89
N ARG A 36 23.58 -17.74 -7.61
CA ARG A 36 22.95 -16.75 -8.45
C ARG A 36 22.39 -15.71 -7.49
N ALA A 37 23.18 -14.69 -7.30
CA ALA A 37 22.73 -13.46 -6.65
C ALA A 37 21.39 -13.07 -7.27
N LEU A 38 20.42 -12.81 -6.41
CA LEU A 38 19.11 -12.19 -6.71
C LEU A 38 19.31 -10.70 -7.10
N SER A 39 20.34 -10.40 -7.89
CA SER A 39 20.66 -9.08 -8.42
C SER A 39 19.89 -8.72 -9.69
N GLY A 40 18.89 -9.52 -10.07
CA GLY A 40 18.06 -9.26 -11.26
C GLY A 40 16.84 -8.37 -11.04
N TRP A 41 16.59 -7.87 -9.83
CA TRP A 41 15.42 -7.03 -9.54
C TRP A 41 15.73 -5.54 -9.52
N ALA A 42 17.00 -5.16 -9.69
CA ALA A 42 17.43 -3.79 -9.44
C ALA A 42 17.37 -2.83 -10.65
N ASP A 43 17.20 -3.30 -11.89
CA ASP A 43 17.44 -2.40 -13.04
C ASP A 43 16.49 -2.51 -14.25
N ALA A 44 15.37 -3.16 -14.15
CA ALA A 44 14.49 -3.33 -15.32
C ALA A 44 13.09 -2.73 -15.16
N ALA A 45 12.92 -1.71 -14.37
CA ALA A 45 11.80 -0.80 -14.58
C ALA A 45 12.27 0.35 -15.46
N ALA A 46 12.66 0.07 -16.71
CA ALA A 46 12.55 1.05 -17.77
C ALA A 46 11.09 1.55 -17.68
N ALA A 47 10.92 2.80 -17.26
CA ALA A 47 9.65 3.44 -17.08
C ALA A 47 8.81 3.20 -18.33
N GLY A 48 7.78 2.36 -18.22
CA GLY A 48 6.86 2.11 -19.33
C GLY A 48 6.26 3.43 -19.83
N PRO A 49 5.68 3.50 -21.01
CA PRO A 49 5.23 4.74 -21.65
C PRO A 49 4.19 5.56 -20.86
N GLY A 50 3.95 5.24 -19.61
CA GLY A 50 3.07 5.96 -18.68
C GLY A 50 3.71 6.34 -17.34
N ALA A 51 5.00 6.03 -17.09
CA ALA A 51 5.60 6.38 -15.81
C ALA A 51 5.71 7.90 -15.61
N LEU A 52 5.63 8.31 -14.35
CA LEU A 52 5.84 9.70 -13.97
C LEU A 52 7.34 10.03 -13.96
N THR A 53 7.70 11.25 -14.34
CA THR A 53 9.06 11.75 -14.16
C THR A 53 9.42 11.85 -12.67
N PRO A 54 10.70 12.01 -12.28
CA PRO A 54 11.07 12.22 -10.89
C PRO A 54 10.35 13.41 -10.25
N GLU A 55 10.20 14.50 -10.98
CA GLU A 55 9.47 15.70 -10.53
C GLU A 55 7.97 15.40 -10.35
N GLN A 56 7.32 14.84 -11.37
CA GLN A 56 5.93 14.42 -11.29
C GLN A 56 5.68 13.42 -10.16
N SER A 57 6.63 12.49 -9.92
CA SER A 57 6.55 11.54 -8.81
C SER A 57 6.57 12.23 -7.44
N GLY A 58 7.41 13.26 -7.28
CA GLY A 58 7.44 14.07 -6.06
C GLY A 58 6.12 14.81 -5.81
N VAL A 59 5.59 15.45 -6.84
CA VAL A 59 4.29 16.16 -6.75
C VAL A 59 3.13 15.19 -6.53
N PHE A 60 3.12 14.03 -7.22
CA PHE A 60 2.12 12.98 -6.99
C PHE A 60 2.11 12.54 -5.52
N ARG A 61 3.29 12.26 -4.93
CA ARG A 61 3.40 11.84 -3.52
C ARG A 61 2.82 12.89 -2.59
N ALA A 62 3.12 14.17 -2.84
CA ALA A 62 2.58 15.26 -2.05
C ALA A 62 1.05 15.30 -2.09
N TRP A 63 0.44 15.16 -3.27
CA TRP A 63 -1.02 15.07 -3.42
C TRP A 63 -1.59 13.80 -2.80
N PHE A 64 -0.96 12.65 -3.03
CA PHE A 64 -1.41 11.37 -2.47
C PHE A 64 -1.47 11.42 -0.94
N VAL A 65 -0.39 11.88 -0.31
CA VAL A 65 -0.32 12.07 1.15
C VAL A 65 -1.35 13.09 1.63
N ARG A 66 -1.49 14.22 0.92
CA ARG A 66 -2.49 15.25 1.25
C ARG A 66 -3.91 14.69 1.22
N ILE A 67 -4.27 13.90 0.22
CA ILE A 67 -5.59 13.28 0.09
C ILE A 67 -5.86 12.29 1.22
N VAL A 68 -4.88 11.43 1.56
CA VAL A 68 -4.99 10.52 2.69
C VAL A 68 -5.20 11.28 4.00
N ASN A 69 -4.45 12.37 4.21
CA ASN A 69 -4.60 13.24 5.39
C ASN A 69 -6.00 13.85 5.48
N GLU A 70 -6.57 14.28 4.34
CA GLU A 70 -7.94 14.81 4.35
C GLU A 70 -8.98 13.74 4.71
N GLN A 71 -8.79 12.49 4.28
CA GLN A 71 -9.67 11.39 4.70
C GLN A 71 -9.55 11.13 6.21
N LEU A 72 -8.35 11.20 6.78
CA LEU A 72 -8.14 11.08 8.23
C LEU A 72 -8.78 12.23 9.01
N ARG A 73 -8.69 13.45 8.51
CA ARG A 73 -9.18 14.66 9.16
C ARG A 73 -10.71 14.82 9.09
N GLN A 74 -11.30 14.57 7.92
CA GLN A 74 -12.72 14.81 7.65
C GLN A 74 -13.59 13.55 7.69
N GLY A 75 -12.95 12.39 7.76
CA GLY A 75 -13.59 11.10 7.51
C GLY A 75 -13.66 10.77 6.01
N PRO A 76 -14.00 9.52 5.68
CA PRO A 76 -14.06 9.04 4.30
C PRO A 76 -15.10 9.80 3.47
N THR A 77 -14.66 10.37 2.35
CA THR A 77 -15.56 10.97 1.37
C THR A 77 -16.49 9.92 0.74
N PRO A 78 -17.73 10.26 0.35
CA PRO A 78 -18.63 9.35 -0.38
C PRO A 78 -18.04 8.80 -1.69
N ARG A 79 -17.09 9.49 -2.30
CA ARG A 79 -16.41 9.06 -3.54
C ARG A 79 -15.44 7.90 -3.32
N TRP A 80 -14.96 7.69 -2.10
CA TRP A 80 -14.21 6.50 -1.73
C TRP A 80 -15.18 5.36 -1.44
N THR A 81 -15.55 4.61 -2.49
CA THR A 81 -16.61 3.60 -2.46
C THR A 81 -16.18 2.28 -1.81
N HIS A 82 -14.95 1.81 -2.07
CA HIS A 82 -14.41 0.58 -1.50
C HIS A 82 -13.57 0.91 -0.27
N ARG A 83 -14.20 0.88 0.89
CA ARG A 83 -13.59 1.26 2.18
C ARG A 83 -12.83 0.09 2.79
N ASP A 84 -11.67 -0.17 2.23
CA ASP A 84 -10.69 -1.14 2.68
C ASP A 84 -9.26 -0.58 2.47
N CYS A 85 -8.24 -1.31 2.88
CA CYS A 85 -6.84 -0.86 2.78
C CYS A 85 -6.40 -0.62 1.33
N ALA A 86 -6.75 -1.53 0.42
CA ALA A 86 -6.45 -1.40 -1.00
C ALA A 86 -7.28 -0.27 -1.66
N GLY A 87 -8.53 -0.12 -1.22
CA GLY A 87 -9.42 0.96 -1.66
C GLY A 87 -8.91 2.34 -1.30
N LEU A 88 -8.29 2.51 -0.13
CA LEU A 88 -7.65 3.77 0.25
C LEU A 88 -6.53 4.13 -0.73
N VAL A 89 -5.66 3.16 -1.06
CA VAL A 89 -4.56 3.36 -2.01
C VAL A 89 -5.11 3.72 -3.39
N ARG A 90 -6.07 2.95 -3.92
CA ARG A 90 -6.67 3.21 -5.24
C ARG A 90 -7.36 4.56 -5.30
N PHE A 91 -8.13 4.90 -4.28
CA PHE A 91 -8.83 6.18 -4.19
C PHE A 91 -7.83 7.34 -4.17
N ALA A 92 -6.86 7.31 -3.25
CA ALA A 92 -5.89 8.39 -3.11
C ALA A 92 -5.03 8.55 -4.38
N ALA A 93 -4.63 7.46 -5.03
CA ALA A 93 -3.90 7.50 -6.29
C ALA A 93 -4.75 8.08 -7.44
N ALA A 94 -6.00 7.66 -7.56
CA ALA A 94 -6.91 8.18 -8.59
C ALA A 94 -7.18 9.68 -8.41
N GLU A 95 -7.39 10.12 -7.17
CA GLU A 95 -7.61 11.54 -6.88
C GLU A 95 -6.33 12.37 -7.08
N ALA A 96 -5.14 11.85 -6.73
CA ALA A 96 -3.87 12.55 -6.92
C ALA A 96 -3.51 12.78 -8.40
N LEU A 97 -4.02 11.96 -9.32
CA LEU A 97 -3.80 12.11 -10.77
C LEU A 97 -4.84 12.99 -11.47
N ARG A 98 -5.85 13.47 -10.74
CA ARG A 98 -6.86 14.39 -11.30
C ARG A 98 -6.35 15.83 -11.36
N PRO A 99 -6.94 16.68 -12.20
CA PRO A 99 -6.82 18.13 -12.05
C PRO A 99 -7.42 18.59 -10.72
N HIS A 100 -6.68 19.38 -9.96
CA HIS A 100 -7.09 19.88 -8.65
C HIS A 100 -7.66 21.30 -8.74
N ASP A 101 -8.62 21.48 -9.65
CA ASP A 101 -9.30 22.75 -9.87
C ASP A 101 -10.15 23.19 -8.65
N ALA A 102 -10.69 24.39 -8.70
CA ALA A 102 -11.50 24.94 -7.62
C ALA A 102 -12.75 24.09 -7.31
N ARG A 103 -13.31 23.37 -8.31
CA ARG A 103 -14.43 22.45 -8.10
C ARG A 103 -13.99 21.22 -7.33
N TRP A 104 -12.85 20.64 -7.72
CA TRP A 104 -12.27 19.48 -7.03
C TRP A 104 -11.89 19.84 -5.58
N LEU A 105 -11.23 20.97 -5.36
CA LEU A 105 -10.87 21.45 -4.02
C LEU A 105 -12.10 21.62 -3.13
N ARG A 106 -13.17 22.23 -3.67
CA ARG A 106 -14.44 22.35 -2.94
C ARG A 106 -15.05 21.00 -2.58
N ALA A 107 -15.03 20.05 -3.50
CA ALA A 107 -15.58 18.72 -3.29
C ALA A 107 -14.78 17.88 -2.27
N ASN A 108 -13.52 18.25 -2.02
CA ASN A 108 -12.64 17.58 -1.06
C ASN A 108 -12.46 18.36 0.26
N GLY A 109 -13.26 19.41 0.50
CA GLY A 109 -13.20 20.18 1.74
C GLY A 109 -11.96 21.04 1.92
N MET A 110 -11.18 21.26 0.86
CA MET A 110 -9.95 22.07 0.86
C MET A 110 -10.23 23.51 0.45
N ARG A 111 -11.15 24.19 1.17
CA ARG A 111 -11.63 25.54 0.80
C ARG A 111 -11.01 26.66 1.60
N ASP A 112 -10.57 26.37 2.82
CA ASP A 112 -10.07 27.39 3.71
C ASP A 112 -8.70 27.92 3.26
N ALA A 113 -8.39 29.17 3.66
CA ALA A 113 -7.16 29.83 3.26
C ALA A 113 -5.89 29.12 3.77
N GLU A 114 -5.99 28.39 4.86
CA GLU A 114 -4.89 27.62 5.42
C GLU A 114 -4.63 26.37 4.56
N SER A 115 -5.68 25.61 4.25
CA SER A 115 -5.60 24.49 3.30
C SER A 115 -5.06 24.91 1.95
N ALA A 116 -5.49 26.07 1.43
CA ALA A 116 -5.05 26.58 0.13
C ALA A 116 -3.56 26.96 0.08
N ARG A 117 -2.98 27.44 1.19
CA ARG A 117 -1.55 27.80 1.25
C ARG A 117 -0.61 26.59 1.27
N GLN A 118 -1.12 25.42 1.60
CA GLN A 118 -0.35 24.17 1.76
C GLN A 118 -0.63 23.17 0.63
N LEU A 119 -1.26 23.61 -0.45
CA LEU A 119 -1.52 22.72 -1.58
C LEU A 119 -0.21 22.43 -2.33
N PRO A 120 0.01 21.16 -2.71
CA PRO A 120 1.08 20.83 -3.65
C PRO A 120 0.87 21.56 -4.98
N PRO A 121 1.94 21.75 -5.76
CA PRO A 121 1.81 22.25 -7.14
C PRO A 121 0.90 21.33 -7.96
N GLU A 122 0.30 21.87 -9.03
CA GLU A 122 -0.50 21.06 -9.95
C GLU A 122 0.41 20.13 -10.78
N LEU A 123 -0.09 18.95 -11.07
CA LEU A 123 0.60 17.94 -11.90
C LEU A 123 0.37 18.23 -13.39
N ASP A 124 1.44 18.50 -14.12
CA ASP A 124 1.43 18.49 -15.57
C ASP A 124 1.54 17.04 -16.09
N LEU A 125 0.40 16.45 -16.42
CA LEU A 125 0.28 15.04 -16.82
C LEU A 125 -0.26 14.92 -18.23
N THR A 126 0.32 13.98 -18.98
CA THR A 126 -0.26 13.52 -20.24
C THR A 126 -1.61 12.83 -20.02
N PRO A 127 -2.47 12.72 -21.05
CA PRO A 127 -3.73 11.96 -20.93
C PRO A 127 -3.52 10.51 -20.46
N ALA A 128 -2.45 9.86 -20.90
CA ALA A 128 -2.11 8.49 -20.49
C ALA A 128 -1.77 8.42 -18.99
N GLN A 129 -0.98 9.35 -18.48
CA GLN A 129 -0.61 9.42 -17.06
C GLN A 129 -1.83 9.67 -16.16
N ARG A 130 -2.80 10.48 -16.59
CA ARG A 130 -4.04 10.73 -15.85
C ARG A 130 -4.91 9.49 -15.65
N THR A 131 -4.73 8.45 -16.46
CA THR A 131 -5.51 7.19 -16.38
C THR A 131 -4.80 6.07 -15.62
N LEU A 132 -3.58 6.27 -15.13
CA LEU A 132 -2.78 5.23 -14.47
C LEU A 132 -3.54 4.51 -13.34
N ALA A 133 -4.18 5.27 -12.44
CA ALA A 133 -4.96 4.70 -11.35
C ALA A 133 -6.36 4.16 -11.76
N GLN A 134 -6.68 4.13 -13.04
CA GLN A 134 -7.88 3.51 -13.58
C GLN A 134 -7.58 2.19 -14.32
N ARG A 135 -6.30 1.84 -14.45
CA ARG A 135 -5.81 0.71 -15.25
C ARG A 135 -4.87 -0.19 -14.43
N TRP A 136 -5.28 -0.49 -13.20
CA TRP A 136 -4.56 -1.45 -12.36
C TRP A 136 -4.57 -2.83 -13.01
N THR A 137 -3.43 -3.49 -13.06
CA THR A 137 -3.32 -4.89 -13.47
C THR A 137 -3.80 -5.79 -12.33
N ARG A 138 -4.70 -6.72 -12.62
CA ARG A 138 -5.20 -7.72 -11.68
C ARG A 138 -4.35 -8.98 -11.74
N ILE A 139 -4.58 -9.90 -10.81
CA ILE A 139 -3.85 -11.19 -10.75
C ILE A 139 -4.08 -12.04 -12.01
N ASP A 140 -5.22 -11.93 -12.65
CA ASP A 140 -5.55 -12.60 -13.90
C ASP A 140 -4.99 -11.91 -15.16
N GLY A 141 -4.21 -10.83 -14.99
CA GLY A 141 -3.63 -10.05 -16.07
C GLY A 141 -4.59 -9.02 -16.70
N SER A 142 -5.87 -9.03 -16.37
CA SER A 142 -6.80 -8.01 -16.83
C SER A 142 -6.51 -6.65 -16.18
N THR A 143 -6.99 -5.57 -16.78
CA THR A 143 -6.80 -4.22 -16.23
C THR A 143 -8.13 -3.54 -15.91
N GLY A 144 -8.14 -2.64 -14.93
CA GLY A 144 -9.32 -1.87 -14.57
C GLY A 144 -9.11 -0.99 -13.35
N ALA A 145 -10.18 -0.31 -12.93
CA ALA A 145 -10.15 0.60 -11.78
C ALA A 145 -10.04 -0.11 -10.42
N TYR A 146 -10.22 -1.43 -10.39
CA TYR A 146 -10.13 -2.25 -9.17
C TYR A 146 -8.92 -3.17 -9.21
N ALA A 147 -8.18 -3.24 -8.10
CA ALA A 147 -7.17 -4.25 -7.80
C ALA A 147 -7.22 -4.58 -6.30
N SER A 148 -7.02 -5.85 -5.93
CA SER A 148 -6.87 -6.28 -4.54
C SER A 148 -5.56 -5.78 -3.94
N ALA A 149 -5.37 -5.94 -2.62
CA ALA A 149 -4.10 -5.62 -1.96
C ALA A 149 -2.94 -6.39 -2.59
N LEU A 150 -3.12 -7.70 -2.81
CA LEU A 150 -2.12 -8.56 -3.45
C LEU A 150 -1.80 -8.09 -4.88
N ALA A 151 -2.82 -7.75 -5.68
CA ALA A 151 -2.61 -7.27 -7.04
C ALA A 151 -1.90 -5.90 -7.09
N LEU A 152 -2.20 -5.00 -6.15
CA LEU A 152 -1.48 -3.73 -6.03
C LEU A 152 0.02 -3.97 -5.79
N ILE A 153 0.36 -4.94 -4.96
CA ILE A 153 1.75 -5.24 -4.63
C ILE A 153 2.44 -6.02 -5.74
N GLN A 154 1.86 -7.12 -6.22
CA GLN A 154 2.53 -8.02 -7.15
C GLN A 154 2.57 -7.50 -8.59
N GLN A 155 1.53 -6.77 -9.02
CA GLN A 155 1.38 -6.37 -10.42
C GLN A 155 1.57 -4.86 -10.65
N ASN A 156 1.44 -4.04 -9.59
CA ASN A 156 1.40 -2.59 -9.75
C ASN A 156 2.40 -1.85 -8.86
N SER A 157 3.29 -2.58 -8.19
CA SER A 157 4.32 -2.00 -7.34
C SER A 157 5.65 -2.71 -7.53
N ARG A 158 6.73 -2.05 -7.14
CA ARG A 158 8.05 -2.67 -7.01
C ARG A 158 8.47 -2.72 -5.56
N PHE A 159 9.19 -3.77 -5.18
CA PHE A 159 9.81 -3.90 -3.87
C PHE A 159 10.93 -2.87 -3.71
N ILE A 160 11.01 -2.23 -2.55
CA ILE A 160 12.06 -1.27 -2.20
C ILE A 160 13.03 -1.89 -1.20
N ALA A 161 12.52 -2.27 -0.03
CA ALA A 161 13.34 -2.83 1.05
C ALA A 161 12.45 -3.50 2.12
N LYS A 162 13.09 -4.24 3.02
CA LYS A 162 12.50 -4.63 4.32
C LYS A 162 12.82 -3.64 5.46
N ASP A 163 13.45 -2.53 5.13
CA ASP A 163 13.78 -1.45 6.05
C ASP A 163 12.92 -0.23 5.75
N VAL A 164 12.09 0.15 6.70
CA VAL A 164 11.18 1.32 6.58
C VAL A 164 11.92 2.65 6.48
N ASN A 165 13.18 2.73 6.89
CA ASN A 165 14.00 3.92 6.72
C ASN A 165 14.27 4.27 5.24
N GLN A 166 14.02 3.33 4.32
CA GLN A 166 14.10 3.55 2.88
C GLN A 166 12.75 3.96 2.25
N ALA A 167 11.69 3.98 3.06
CA ALA A 167 10.38 4.40 2.59
C ALA A 167 10.33 5.91 2.37
N LEU A 168 9.63 6.32 1.32
CA LEU A 168 9.24 7.70 1.08
C LEU A 168 7.74 7.87 1.35
N PRO A 169 7.28 9.07 1.71
CA PRO A 169 5.85 9.33 1.90
C PRO A 169 5.03 8.86 0.69
N GLY A 170 3.97 8.09 0.95
CA GLY A 170 3.13 7.45 -0.06
C GLY A 170 3.61 6.07 -0.52
N ASP A 171 4.73 5.55 -0.01
CA ASP A 171 5.08 4.14 -0.20
C ASP A 171 4.15 3.24 0.63
N LEU A 172 4.03 1.99 0.21
CA LEU A 172 3.13 1.01 0.79
C LEU A 172 3.91 0.03 1.67
N LEU A 173 3.43 -0.21 2.87
CA LEU A 173 3.89 -1.29 3.73
C LEU A 173 2.96 -2.48 3.53
N PHE A 174 3.50 -3.63 3.16
CA PHE A 174 2.70 -4.82 2.92
C PHE A 174 2.96 -5.88 3.97
N PHE A 175 1.86 -6.37 4.54
CA PHE A 175 1.84 -7.46 5.50
C PHE A 175 1.03 -8.62 4.92
N ASP A 176 1.59 -9.83 5.06
CA ASP A 176 0.95 -11.08 4.66
C ASP A 176 0.91 -12.01 5.86
N GLN A 177 -0.29 -12.37 6.28
CA GLN A 177 -0.53 -13.28 7.40
C GLN A 177 -1.17 -14.59 6.92
N GLY A 178 -0.98 -14.92 5.64
CA GLY A 178 -1.59 -16.07 4.98
C GLY A 178 -2.94 -15.71 4.38
N ASP A 179 -4.02 -15.88 5.12
CA ASP A 179 -5.36 -15.59 4.62
C ASP A 179 -5.68 -14.09 4.64
N ASP A 180 -5.00 -13.32 5.50
CA ASP A 180 -5.18 -11.89 5.66
C ASP A 180 -3.98 -11.10 5.11
N GLN A 181 -4.21 -10.36 4.03
CA GLN A 181 -3.24 -9.42 3.45
C GLN A 181 -3.63 -8.00 3.78
N HIS A 182 -2.66 -7.21 4.19
CA HIS A 182 -2.92 -5.85 4.61
C HIS A 182 -1.93 -4.85 4.01
N LEU A 183 -2.47 -3.70 3.60
CA LEU A 183 -1.70 -2.55 3.14
C LEU A 183 -1.82 -1.41 4.14
N MET A 184 -0.67 -0.82 4.46
CA MET A 184 -0.58 0.43 5.18
C MET A 184 0.18 1.44 4.33
N ILE A 185 -0.07 2.73 4.51
CA ILE A 185 0.57 3.82 3.77
C ILE A 185 1.58 4.50 4.68
N TRP A 186 2.82 4.58 4.23
CA TRP A 186 3.87 5.33 4.89
C TRP A 186 3.66 6.84 4.71
N MET A 187 3.52 7.56 5.82
CA MET A 187 3.23 9.00 5.85
C MET A 187 4.38 9.83 6.42
N ASP A 188 5.59 9.26 6.53
CA ASP A 188 6.80 9.77 7.14
C ASP A 188 6.86 9.57 8.66
N ARG A 189 6.06 10.24 9.44
CA ARG A 189 6.07 10.15 10.92
C ARG A 189 5.05 9.19 11.49
N TYR A 190 4.09 8.81 10.72
CA TYR A 190 3.02 7.91 11.08
C TYR A 190 2.62 7.05 9.89
N ILE A 191 1.78 6.09 10.14
CA ILE A 191 1.25 5.17 9.15
C ILE A 191 -0.26 5.35 9.09
N ALA A 192 -0.80 5.50 7.89
CA ALA A 192 -2.23 5.49 7.64
C ALA A 192 -2.68 4.09 7.20
N TYR A 193 -3.76 3.58 7.76
CA TYR A 193 -4.30 2.27 7.42
C TYR A 193 -5.82 2.20 7.61
N HIS A 194 -6.43 1.17 7.03
CA HIS A 194 -7.84 0.87 7.20
C HIS A 194 -7.99 -0.50 7.87
N THR A 195 -8.81 -0.61 8.91
CA THR A 195 -8.96 -1.84 9.71
C THR A 195 -9.68 -2.98 8.99
N GLY A 196 -10.19 -2.75 7.78
CA GLY A 196 -11.06 -3.70 7.07
C GLY A 196 -12.51 -3.69 7.55
N THR A 197 -12.79 -3.10 8.70
CA THR A 197 -14.14 -3.05 9.28
C THR A 197 -14.74 -1.66 9.16
N VAL A 198 -15.97 -1.57 8.68
CA VAL A 198 -16.75 -0.33 8.64
C VAL A 198 -18.05 -0.58 9.39
N THR A 199 -18.38 0.30 10.34
CA THR A 199 -19.65 0.32 11.04
C THR A 199 -20.32 1.68 10.87
N ARG A 200 -21.53 1.84 11.38
CA ARG A 200 -22.24 3.13 11.35
C ARG A 200 -21.49 4.23 12.13
N THR A 201 -20.71 3.87 13.14
CA THR A 201 -19.99 4.78 14.03
C THR A 201 -18.48 4.75 13.85
N ASP A 202 -17.97 3.85 13.01
CA ASP A 202 -16.54 3.65 12.79
C ASP A 202 -16.25 3.43 11.29
N ALA A 203 -15.54 4.39 10.71
CA ALA A 203 -15.17 4.35 9.31
C ALA A 203 -13.99 3.41 9.02
N GLY A 204 -13.37 2.82 10.04
CA GLY A 204 -12.22 1.91 9.92
C GLY A 204 -10.88 2.57 9.59
N LEU A 205 -10.86 3.85 9.25
CA LEU A 205 -9.63 4.58 8.89
C LEU A 205 -8.89 5.03 10.15
N ARG A 206 -7.58 4.80 10.18
CA ARG A 206 -6.70 5.07 11.32
C ARG A 206 -5.39 5.68 10.87
N ALA A 207 -4.77 6.42 11.82
CA ALA A 207 -3.38 6.77 11.78
C ALA A 207 -2.71 6.34 13.08
N VAL A 208 -1.47 5.87 13.00
CA VAL A 208 -0.67 5.49 14.16
C VAL A 208 0.77 5.99 13.99
N PRO A 209 1.35 6.68 14.99
CA PRO A 209 2.77 7.02 14.99
C PRO A 209 3.60 5.73 14.87
N VAL A 210 4.69 5.78 14.10
CA VAL A 210 5.57 4.61 13.92
C VAL A 210 6.08 4.10 15.26
N SER A 211 6.47 5.01 16.17
CA SER A 211 6.94 4.67 17.52
C SER A 211 5.89 3.94 18.36
N GLU A 212 4.61 4.27 18.19
CA GLU A 212 3.49 3.59 18.88
C GLU A 212 3.23 2.21 18.24
N LEU A 213 3.23 2.12 16.92
CA LEU A 213 3.06 0.85 16.21
C LEU A 213 4.14 -0.17 16.62
N MET A 214 5.37 0.28 16.81
CA MET A 214 6.48 -0.56 17.27
C MET A 214 6.34 -1.04 18.75
N GLN A 215 5.39 -0.47 19.49
CA GLN A 215 5.07 -0.88 20.87
C GLN A 215 3.82 -1.74 20.99
N TRP A 216 3.13 -2.01 19.88
CA TRP A 216 1.94 -2.85 19.90
C TRP A 216 2.28 -4.26 20.39
N LYS A 217 1.41 -4.79 21.24
CA LYS A 217 1.54 -6.18 21.74
C LYS A 217 1.45 -7.21 20.61
N ASP A 218 0.65 -6.92 19.60
CA ASP A 218 0.57 -7.72 18.39
C ASP A 218 1.69 -7.32 17.42
N SER A 219 2.83 -7.97 17.56
CA SER A 219 4.02 -7.72 16.77
C SER A 219 3.88 -8.07 15.28
N ARG A 220 2.79 -8.77 14.89
CA ARG A 220 2.53 -9.10 13.48
C ARG A 220 2.42 -7.87 12.59
N TRP A 221 2.06 -6.72 13.16
CA TRP A 221 1.89 -5.45 12.46
C TRP A 221 3.11 -4.54 12.53
N GLN A 222 4.19 -4.95 13.20
CA GLN A 222 5.39 -4.14 13.30
C GLN A 222 6.19 -4.21 12.00
N PRO A 223 6.48 -3.06 11.34
CA PRO A 223 7.18 -3.03 10.06
C PRO A 223 8.69 -3.12 10.26
N GLN A 224 9.18 -4.26 10.74
CA GLN A 224 10.59 -4.53 10.99
C GLN A 224 11.07 -5.79 10.26
N GLY A 225 12.33 -5.81 9.85
CA GLY A 225 12.90 -6.88 9.03
C GLY A 225 12.80 -8.28 9.64
N GLY A 226 12.79 -8.39 10.98
CA GLY A 226 12.63 -9.65 11.70
C GLY A 226 11.19 -10.16 11.80
N ASN A 227 10.19 -9.35 11.45
CA ASN A 227 8.80 -9.78 11.43
C ASN A 227 8.52 -10.58 10.15
N PRO A 228 8.18 -11.89 10.23
CA PRO A 228 7.91 -12.70 9.05
C PRO A 228 6.67 -12.24 8.27
N ASN A 229 5.71 -11.61 8.94
CA ASN A 229 4.50 -11.10 8.31
C ASN A 229 4.74 -9.79 7.53
N PHE A 230 5.76 -9.02 7.90
CA PHE A 230 6.13 -7.82 7.15
C PHE A 230 6.93 -8.21 5.91
N ILE A 231 6.30 -8.13 4.75
CA ILE A 231 6.95 -8.49 3.49
C ILE A 231 7.90 -7.38 3.04
N GLY A 232 7.54 -6.11 3.27
CA GLY A 232 8.42 -4.99 2.99
C GLY A 232 7.71 -3.71 2.58
N VAL A 233 8.54 -2.77 2.16
CA VAL A 233 8.16 -1.48 1.56
C VAL A 233 8.03 -1.66 0.06
N PHE A 234 6.94 -1.17 -0.49
CA PHE A 234 6.64 -1.22 -1.92
C PHE A 234 6.31 0.17 -2.45
N ARG A 235 6.63 0.41 -3.69
CA ARG A 235 6.40 1.66 -4.39
C ARG A 235 5.57 1.41 -5.63
N LEU A 236 4.53 2.22 -5.86
CA LEU A 236 3.74 2.12 -7.08
C LEU A 236 4.65 2.18 -8.31
N ALA A 237 4.47 1.24 -9.25
CA ALA A 237 5.40 1.01 -10.35
C ALA A 237 5.56 2.21 -11.30
N PHE A 238 4.55 3.06 -11.40
CA PHE A 238 4.59 4.27 -12.22
C PHE A 238 5.38 5.43 -11.60
N LEU A 239 5.83 5.31 -10.34
CA LEU A 239 6.66 6.32 -9.68
C LEU A 239 8.14 6.03 -9.92
N THR A 240 8.93 7.04 -10.24
CA THR A 240 10.37 6.89 -10.45
C THR A 240 11.15 6.96 -9.13
N ARG A 241 10.91 7.92 -8.30
CA ARG A 241 11.52 8.04 -6.95
C ARG A 241 10.59 8.81 -6.02
#